data_775345e875737a8dc9b1291e6da7dd78
#
_entry.id   775345e875737a8dc9b1291e6da7dd78
#
_cell.length_a   1.000
_cell.length_b   1.000
_cell.length_c   1.000
_cell.angle_alpha   90.00
_cell.angle_beta   90.00
_cell.angle_gamma   90.00
#
_symmetry.space_group_name_H-M   'P 1'
#
loop_
_entity.id
_entity.type
_entity.pdbx_description
1 polymer ?
#
loop_
_entity_poly.entity_id
_entity_poly.type
_entity_poly.pdbx_seq_one_letter_code
_entity_poly.pdbx_strand_id
1 'polypeptide(L)'
;SVANVCTPEGERRFIRSYLDEKYLWYREINDRNATTGGTVEDYFFSLLVKTPDRHGQAKDRFSFITSKAIADSLSSGASVSYGLRWAKDASGRQRIALVAKGSPADQAGLARGAQLVDVLDTNVDSWFPNRPDAYVTFTVRDTPTSAARQVTLRAQPLQEDPVPFAAADTVGGQRVGYLVFNDFSNAAQDRLITTMAALKERNVNHVILDMRYNGGGYLYAAASLSAMLAGPAANGKVFQQFQYSDKRAAETRQSVLPFSSQLLYSPPGSRYAQGMALPALNLPRVYVLATGNTCSASEATVNGLRGVGVDVVLVGGATCGKPYGFSRRDNCDKAVYPIEFQGVNHQGFGDYAAGFTPTCAAHDDFDHPLGHVNENMLATALHHIQTGQCRAQASAPKQTPAPAPGGIAMQERPPIPGSILLP
;
A
#
# COMPACT_ATOMS: atom_id res chain seq x y z
N SER A 1 -30.25 -16.90 8.98
CA SER A 1 -28.89 -16.34 8.92
C SER A 1 -27.88 -17.47 8.99
N VAL A 2 -26.95 -17.53 8.06
CA VAL A 2 -25.84 -18.52 8.06
C VAL A 2 -24.59 -17.97 8.79
N ALA A 3 -24.64 -16.77 9.32
CA ALA A 3 -23.54 -16.16 10.06
C ALA A 3 -23.34 -16.82 11.44
N ASN A 4 -22.07 -16.87 11.88
CA ASN A 4 -21.65 -17.39 13.18
C ASN A 4 -21.95 -18.90 13.42
N VAL A 5 -22.06 -19.67 12.34
CA VAL A 5 -22.05 -21.12 12.40
C VAL A 5 -20.61 -21.60 12.14
N CYS A 6 -19.86 -21.77 13.25
CA CYS A 6 -18.39 -21.94 13.18
C CYS A 6 -17.98 -23.41 12.99
N THR A 7 -18.69 -24.11 12.14
CA THR A 7 -18.24 -25.38 11.54
C THR A 7 -17.68 -25.09 10.14
N PRO A 8 -16.76 -25.90 9.62
CA PRO A 8 -16.21 -25.67 8.26
C PRO A 8 -17.29 -25.55 7.18
N GLU A 9 -18.35 -26.33 7.26
CA GLU A 9 -19.48 -26.22 6.35
C GLU A 9 -20.28 -24.92 6.56
N GLY A 10 -20.53 -24.54 7.81
CA GLY A 10 -21.24 -23.31 8.16
C GLY A 10 -20.52 -22.06 7.70
N GLU A 11 -19.21 -22.00 7.90
CA GLU A 11 -18.36 -20.90 7.43
C GLU A 11 -18.33 -20.83 5.89
N ARG A 12 -18.23 -21.96 5.19
CA ARG A 12 -18.30 -22.00 3.73
C ARG A 12 -19.67 -21.55 3.19
N ARG A 13 -20.76 -21.94 3.83
CA ARG A 13 -22.12 -21.47 3.48
C ARG A 13 -22.25 -19.95 3.71
N PHE A 14 -21.70 -19.42 4.78
CA PHE A 14 -21.64 -17.99 5.02
C PHE A 14 -20.88 -17.27 3.90
N ILE A 15 -19.68 -17.72 3.59
CA ILE A 15 -18.84 -17.13 2.52
C ILE A 15 -19.57 -17.10 1.18
N ARG A 16 -20.18 -18.22 0.79
CA ARG A 16 -20.92 -18.27 -0.48
C ARG A 16 -22.08 -17.29 -0.52
N SER A 17 -22.84 -17.19 0.55
CA SER A 17 -23.95 -16.25 0.69
C SER A 17 -23.48 -14.80 0.69
N TYR A 18 -22.39 -14.52 1.40
CA TYR A 18 -21.81 -13.18 1.47
C TYR A 18 -21.25 -12.70 0.12
N LEU A 19 -20.57 -13.58 -0.61
CA LEU A 19 -20.11 -13.28 -1.97
C LEU A 19 -21.29 -13.00 -2.92
N ASP A 20 -22.37 -13.77 -2.85
CA ASP A 20 -23.55 -13.50 -3.69
C ASP A 20 -24.15 -12.12 -3.44
N GLU A 21 -24.10 -11.64 -2.17
CA GLU A 21 -24.64 -10.34 -1.80
C GLU A 21 -23.69 -9.17 -2.10
N LYS A 22 -22.40 -9.33 -1.84
CA LYS A 22 -21.44 -8.21 -1.77
C LYS A 22 -20.40 -8.19 -2.87
N TYR A 23 -20.05 -9.33 -3.46
CA TYR A 23 -18.97 -9.44 -4.42
C TYR A 23 -19.27 -8.68 -5.72
N LEU A 24 -18.34 -7.85 -6.18
CA LEU A 24 -18.51 -7.05 -7.38
C LEU A 24 -18.85 -7.91 -8.61
N TRP A 25 -18.19 -9.07 -8.74
CA TRP A 25 -18.40 -10.02 -9.84
C TRP A 25 -19.26 -11.22 -9.42
N TYR A 26 -20.29 -11.00 -8.62
CA TYR A 26 -21.14 -12.06 -8.08
C TYR A 26 -21.77 -12.99 -9.15
N ARG A 27 -22.00 -12.47 -10.36
CA ARG A 27 -22.51 -13.26 -11.49
C ARG A 27 -21.50 -14.26 -12.05
N GLU A 28 -20.23 -14.06 -11.75
CA GLU A 28 -19.11 -14.88 -12.24
C GLU A 28 -18.51 -15.75 -11.12
N ILE A 29 -19.22 -15.92 -10.01
CA ILE A 29 -18.79 -16.84 -8.96
C ILE A 29 -18.66 -18.24 -9.53
N ASN A 30 -17.48 -18.85 -9.34
CA ASN A 30 -17.22 -20.23 -9.71
C ASN A 30 -17.82 -21.16 -8.65
N ASP A 31 -19.09 -21.49 -8.81
CA ASP A 31 -19.88 -22.14 -7.75
C ASP A 31 -19.33 -23.53 -7.35
N ARG A 32 -19.26 -23.78 -6.06
CA ARG A 32 -18.77 -25.00 -5.46
C ARG A 32 -19.64 -25.40 -4.28
N ASN A 33 -19.76 -26.72 -4.05
CA ASN A 33 -20.52 -27.22 -2.92
C ASN A 33 -19.78 -26.94 -1.61
N ALA A 34 -20.48 -26.37 -0.63
CA ALA A 34 -19.94 -26.06 0.71
C ALA A 34 -19.51 -27.31 1.49
N THR A 35 -19.96 -28.50 1.11
CA THR A 35 -19.55 -29.79 1.73
C THR A 35 -18.25 -30.33 1.14
N THR A 36 -17.70 -29.72 0.08
CA THR A 36 -16.42 -30.11 -0.54
C THR A 36 -15.31 -30.00 0.49
N GLY A 37 -14.41 -30.98 0.53
CA GLY A 37 -13.26 -30.96 1.43
C GLY A 37 -12.31 -29.77 1.21
N GLY A 38 -11.35 -29.62 2.11
CA GLY A 38 -10.38 -28.51 2.11
C GLY A 38 -10.64 -27.46 3.17
N THR A 39 -9.77 -26.46 3.26
CA THR A 39 -9.90 -25.37 4.21
C THR A 39 -10.99 -24.39 3.81
N VAL A 40 -11.43 -23.55 4.72
CA VAL A 40 -12.38 -22.46 4.45
C VAL A 40 -11.76 -21.44 3.49
N GLU A 41 -10.46 -21.20 3.63
CA GLU A 41 -9.68 -20.33 2.75
C GLU A 41 -9.62 -20.86 1.31
N ASP A 42 -9.33 -22.17 1.14
CA ASP A 42 -9.31 -22.81 -0.19
C ASP A 42 -10.69 -22.69 -0.88
N TYR A 43 -11.75 -22.86 -0.12
CA TYR A 43 -13.11 -22.71 -0.61
C TYR A 43 -13.38 -21.27 -1.07
N PHE A 44 -13.01 -20.26 -0.24
CA PHE A 44 -13.15 -18.84 -0.60
C PHE A 44 -12.44 -18.54 -1.92
N PHE A 45 -11.16 -18.87 -2.06
CA PHE A 45 -10.41 -18.62 -3.29
C PHE A 45 -10.93 -19.38 -4.50
N SER A 46 -11.54 -20.55 -4.28
CA SER A 46 -12.13 -21.35 -5.36
C SER A 46 -13.36 -20.71 -5.99
N LEU A 47 -14.10 -19.88 -5.23
CA LEU A 47 -15.31 -19.19 -5.67
C LEU A 47 -15.04 -17.94 -6.51
N LEU A 48 -13.87 -17.33 -6.36
CA LEU A 48 -13.56 -16.07 -7.01
C LEU A 48 -13.57 -16.18 -8.53
N VAL A 49 -13.92 -15.09 -9.22
CA VAL A 49 -13.96 -15.01 -10.69
C VAL A 49 -12.65 -15.48 -11.30
N LYS A 50 -12.76 -16.31 -12.35
CA LYS A 50 -11.60 -16.85 -13.11
C LYS A 50 -11.41 -16.20 -14.48
N THR A 51 -12.41 -15.48 -14.96
CA THR A 51 -12.35 -14.77 -16.24
C THR A 51 -11.29 -13.66 -16.18
N PRO A 52 -10.43 -13.54 -17.18
CA PRO A 52 -9.49 -12.44 -17.24
C PRO A 52 -10.21 -11.10 -17.50
N ASP A 53 -9.56 -10.02 -17.12
CA ASP A 53 -9.96 -8.67 -17.48
C ASP A 53 -9.64 -8.38 -18.97
N ARG A 54 -9.98 -7.17 -19.43
CA ARG A 54 -9.70 -6.75 -20.83
C ARG A 54 -8.20 -6.64 -21.15
N HIS A 55 -7.33 -6.63 -20.14
CA HIS A 55 -5.87 -6.60 -20.29
C HIS A 55 -5.24 -8.01 -20.24
N GLY A 56 -6.08 -9.06 -20.15
CA GLY A 56 -5.63 -10.45 -20.05
C GLY A 56 -5.13 -10.86 -18.66
N GLN A 57 -5.32 -10.04 -17.63
CA GLN A 57 -4.96 -10.36 -16.26
C GLN A 57 -6.16 -10.96 -15.51
N ALA A 58 -5.89 -11.73 -14.46
CA ALA A 58 -6.96 -12.18 -13.57
C ALA A 58 -7.74 -10.97 -13.03
N LYS A 59 -9.07 -10.98 -13.22
CA LYS A 59 -9.97 -9.89 -12.83
C LYS A 59 -9.90 -9.62 -11.32
N ASP A 60 -9.92 -10.68 -10.52
CA ASP A 60 -9.74 -10.61 -9.08
C ASP A 60 -8.38 -11.19 -8.65
N ARG A 61 -7.47 -10.30 -8.30
CA ARG A 61 -6.16 -10.59 -7.74
C ARG A 61 -6.05 -10.14 -6.28
N PHE A 62 -7.14 -9.64 -5.69
CA PHE A 62 -7.07 -8.81 -4.49
C PHE A 62 -7.99 -9.25 -3.36
N SER A 63 -9.07 -10.00 -3.64
CA SER A 63 -9.90 -10.56 -2.58
C SER A 63 -9.11 -11.51 -1.70
N PHE A 64 -9.27 -11.42 -0.40
CA PHE A 64 -8.56 -12.30 0.53
C PHE A 64 -9.38 -12.61 1.79
N ILE A 65 -8.94 -13.62 2.51
CA ILE A 65 -9.46 -14.05 3.80
C ILE A 65 -8.27 -14.28 4.74
N THR A 66 -8.41 -13.91 5.99
CA THR A 66 -7.38 -14.08 7.01
C THR A 66 -8.00 -14.27 8.40
N SER A 67 -7.17 -14.53 9.42
CA SER A 67 -7.67 -14.52 10.80
C SER A 67 -8.00 -13.11 11.27
N LYS A 68 -8.94 -12.99 12.21
CA LYS A 68 -9.29 -11.68 12.82
C LYS A 68 -8.07 -11.01 13.45
N ALA A 69 -7.19 -11.78 14.11
CA ALA A 69 -5.98 -11.26 14.74
C ALA A 69 -5.05 -10.58 13.73
N ILE A 70 -4.84 -11.19 12.56
CA ILE A 70 -4.05 -10.60 11.48
C ILE A 70 -4.76 -9.36 10.91
N ALA A 71 -6.08 -9.42 10.72
CA ALA A 71 -6.86 -8.28 10.23
C ALA A 71 -6.77 -7.08 11.20
N ASP A 72 -6.81 -7.31 12.49
CA ASP A 72 -6.68 -6.28 13.52
C ASP A 72 -5.28 -5.62 13.48
N SER A 73 -4.23 -6.42 13.33
CA SER A 73 -2.85 -5.93 13.16
C SER A 73 -2.71 -5.03 11.93
N LEU A 74 -3.27 -5.46 10.80
CA LEU A 74 -3.24 -4.69 9.55
C LEU A 74 -3.95 -3.34 9.68
N SER A 75 -5.10 -3.33 10.37
CA SER A 75 -5.90 -2.11 10.56
C SER A 75 -5.20 -1.08 11.45
N SER A 76 -4.53 -1.54 12.50
CA SER A 76 -3.87 -0.66 13.47
C SER A 76 -2.48 -0.20 13.01
N GLY A 77 -1.85 -0.88 12.05
CA GLY A 77 -0.43 -0.73 11.71
C GLY A 77 0.51 -1.33 12.76
N ALA A 78 -0.05 -1.97 13.80
CA ALA A 78 0.72 -2.73 14.78
C ALA A 78 0.84 -4.18 14.32
N SER A 79 2.03 -4.73 14.39
CA SER A 79 2.28 -6.12 14.03
C SER A 79 3.42 -6.71 14.82
N VAL A 80 3.45 -8.04 14.90
CA VAL A 80 4.66 -8.75 15.31
C VAL A 80 5.59 -8.78 14.11
N SER A 81 6.77 -8.18 14.24
CA SER A 81 7.66 -7.93 13.09
C SER A 81 9.13 -8.00 13.48
N TYR A 82 9.98 -8.26 12.51
CA TYR A 82 11.43 -8.03 12.60
C TYR A 82 11.79 -6.56 12.32
N GLY A 83 10.86 -5.78 11.77
CA GLY A 83 11.08 -4.40 11.34
C GLY A 83 11.75 -4.26 9.99
N LEU A 84 11.58 -5.25 9.11
CA LEU A 84 12.14 -5.28 7.75
C LEU A 84 11.05 -5.24 6.71
N ARG A 85 11.29 -4.50 5.63
CA ARG A 85 10.62 -4.67 4.33
C ARG A 85 11.64 -5.05 3.29
N TRP A 86 11.31 -6.07 2.50
CA TRP A 86 12.12 -6.56 1.41
C TRP A 86 11.54 -6.10 0.07
N ALA A 87 12.43 -5.88 -0.91
CA ALA A 87 12.04 -5.68 -2.30
C ALA A 87 13.11 -6.27 -3.21
N LYS A 88 12.75 -6.56 -4.46
CA LYS A 88 13.69 -7.06 -5.47
C LYS A 88 14.33 -5.89 -6.21
N ASP A 89 15.64 -5.95 -6.37
CA ASP A 89 16.35 -5.02 -7.24
C ASP A 89 16.17 -5.40 -8.74
N ALA A 90 16.69 -4.59 -9.62
CA ALA A 90 16.60 -4.81 -11.07
C ALA A 90 17.21 -6.17 -11.52
N SER A 91 18.05 -6.78 -10.70
CA SER A 91 18.63 -8.11 -10.95
C SER A 91 17.82 -9.25 -10.32
N GLY A 92 16.67 -8.95 -9.69
CA GLY A 92 15.82 -9.93 -9.00
C GLY A 92 16.35 -10.36 -7.62
N ARG A 93 17.38 -9.70 -7.07
CA ARG A 93 17.93 -10.01 -5.75
C ARG A 93 17.09 -9.35 -4.67
N GLN A 94 16.87 -10.09 -3.58
CA GLN A 94 16.19 -9.52 -2.41
C GLN A 94 17.11 -8.52 -1.70
N ARG A 95 16.62 -7.31 -1.56
CA ARG A 95 17.28 -6.20 -0.88
C ARG A 95 16.42 -5.68 0.26
N ILE A 96 17.04 -5.23 1.33
CA ILE A 96 16.31 -4.50 2.36
C ILE A 96 15.86 -3.15 1.78
N ALA A 97 14.55 -2.95 1.74
CA ALA A 97 13.93 -1.71 1.25
C ALA A 97 13.79 -0.68 2.37
N LEU A 98 13.33 -1.14 3.54
CA LEU A 98 13.10 -0.31 4.71
C LEU A 98 13.48 -1.09 5.98
N VAL A 99 13.95 -0.33 6.98
CA VAL A 99 14.17 -0.80 8.35
C VAL A 99 13.40 0.13 9.29
N ALA A 100 12.52 -0.45 10.10
CA ALA A 100 11.77 0.31 11.09
C ALA A 100 12.68 0.72 12.25
N LYS A 101 12.71 2.00 12.58
CA LYS A 101 13.55 2.53 13.67
C LYS A 101 13.20 1.88 15.01
N GLY A 102 14.22 1.47 15.76
CA GLY A 102 14.07 0.81 17.05
C GLY A 102 13.67 -0.67 16.98
N SER A 103 13.50 -1.22 15.78
CA SER A 103 13.17 -2.62 15.57
C SER A 103 14.34 -3.57 15.83
N PRO A 104 14.09 -4.90 15.91
CA PRO A 104 15.17 -5.89 15.95
C PRO A 104 16.17 -5.75 14.82
N ALA A 105 15.71 -5.45 13.60
CA ALA A 105 16.57 -5.24 12.45
C ALA A 105 17.46 -3.98 12.59
N ASP A 106 16.91 -2.89 13.08
CA ASP A 106 17.63 -1.65 13.35
C ASP A 106 18.72 -1.87 14.42
N GLN A 107 18.35 -2.55 15.51
CA GLN A 107 19.28 -2.90 16.59
C GLN A 107 20.40 -3.83 16.14
N ALA A 108 20.14 -4.68 15.13
CA ALA A 108 21.14 -5.55 14.50
C ALA A 108 22.01 -4.84 13.45
N GLY A 109 21.84 -3.53 13.28
CA GLY A 109 22.61 -2.70 12.34
C GLY A 109 22.28 -3.00 10.88
N LEU A 110 21.10 -3.52 10.57
CA LEU A 110 20.63 -3.68 9.20
C LEU A 110 20.16 -2.35 8.63
N ALA A 111 20.40 -2.13 7.35
CA ALA A 111 20.03 -0.90 6.66
C ALA A 111 19.50 -1.18 5.26
N ARG A 112 18.80 -0.18 4.70
CA ARG A 112 18.38 -0.21 3.29
C ARG A 112 19.57 -0.55 2.39
N GLY A 113 19.34 -1.39 1.40
CA GLY A 113 20.32 -1.80 0.40
C GLY A 113 21.04 -3.10 0.73
N ALA A 114 21.02 -3.57 1.98
CA ALA A 114 21.60 -4.86 2.32
C ALA A 114 20.93 -5.99 1.50
N GLN A 115 21.76 -6.89 0.99
CA GLN A 115 21.32 -8.01 0.15
C GLN A 115 21.15 -9.27 0.99
N LEU A 116 20.02 -9.94 0.82
CA LEU A 116 19.84 -11.31 1.33
C LEU A 116 20.69 -12.27 0.50
N VAL A 117 21.53 -13.03 1.17
CA VAL A 117 22.34 -14.10 0.56
C VAL A 117 21.69 -15.45 0.81
N ASP A 118 21.25 -15.70 2.06
CA ASP A 118 20.68 -16.99 2.46
C ASP A 118 19.81 -16.87 3.69
N VAL A 119 18.91 -17.83 3.90
CA VAL A 119 18.15 -18.06 5.13
C VAL A 119 18.62 -19.36 5.75
N LEU A 120 19.30 -19.26 6.88
CA LEU A 120 19.97 -20.41 7.50
C LEU A 120 19.10 -21.18 8.46
N ASP A 121 18.28 -20.47 9.25
CA ASP A 121 17.45 -21.07 10.29
C ASP A 121 16.23 -20.18 10.57
N THR A 122 15.09 -20.82 10.85
CA THR A 122 13.84 -20.14 11.20
C THR A 122 12.85 -21.12 11.81
N ASN A 123 11.94 -20.60 12.64
CA ASN A 123 10.80 -21.36 13.16
C ASN A 123 9.46 -20.91 12.54
N VAL A 124 9.51 -20.20 11.43
CA VAL A 124 8.34 -19.74 10.65
C VAL A 124 8.59 -19.92 9.15
N ASP A 125 7.50 -20.10 8.38
CA ASP A 125 7.56 -20.36 6.95
C ASP A 125 7.43 -19.08 6.09
N SER A 126 7.44 -17.90 6.71
CA SER A 126 7.16 -16.64 6.06
C SER A 126 8.24 -15.59 6.34
N TRP A 127 8.43 -14.68 5.38
CA TRP A 127 9.20 -13.45 5.57
C TRP A 127 8.61 -12.54 6.65
N PHE A 128 7.36 -12.80 7.04
CA PHE A 128 6.61 -12.03 8.03
C PHE A 128 6.29 -12.93 9.23
N PRO A 129 6.88 -12.63 10.38
CA PRO A 129 6.58 -13.39 11.60
C PRO A 129 5.12 -13.14 12.02
N ASN A 130 4.47 -14.17 12.51
CA ASN A 130 3.09 -14.14 12.96
C ASN A 130 2.90 -14.36 14.47
N ARG A 131 4.00 -14.49 15.20
CA ARG A 131 4.01 -14.69 16.65
C ARG A 131 5.28 -14.13 17.29
N PRO A 132 5.24 -13.76 18.59
CA PRO A 132 6.37 -13.09 19.27
C PRO A 132 7.63 -13.94 19.43
N ASP A 133 7.54 -15.27 19.36
CA ASP A 133 8.69 -16.19 19.43
C ASP A 133 9.27 -16.56 18.06
N ALA A 134 8.75 -15.94 16.99
CA ALA A 134 9.30 -16.11 15.66
C ALA A 134 10.73 -15.59 15.61
N TYR A 135 11.62 -16.38 15.00
CA TYR A 135 12.99 -15.94 14.72
C TYR A 135 13.42 -16.35 13.31
N VAL A 136 14.44 -15.67 12.83
CA VAL A 136 15.10 -15.99 11.56
C VAL A 136 16.58 -15.66 11.67
N THR A 137 17.42 -16.49 11.08
CA THR A 137 18.84 -16.21 10.88
C THR A 137 19.10 -16.04 9.38
N PHE A 138 19.46 -14.82 9.00
CA PHE A 138 19.85 -14.48 7.63
C PHE A 138 21.36 -14.44 7.47
N THR A 139 21.84 -14.79 6.29
CA THR A 139 23.13 -14.35 5.79
C THR A 139 22.89 -13.15 4.89
N VAL A 140 23.50 -12.01 5.19
CA VAL A 140 23.33 -10.76 4.45
C VAL A 140 24.68 -10.17 4.05
N ARG A 141 24.67 -9.36 3.00
CA ARG A 141 25.77 -8.42 2.64
C ARG A 141 25.23 -7.00 2.81
N ASP A 142 25.89 -6.19 3.63
CA ASP A 142 25.47 -4.79 3.85
C ASP A 142 25.62 -3.94 2.58
N THR A 143 26.60 -4.27 1.75
CA THR A 143 26.76 -3.73 0.38
C THR A 143 27.05 -4.87 -0.58
N PRO A 144 26.90 -4.68 -1.90
CA PRO A 144 27.20 -5.72 -2.89
C PRO A 144 28.62 -6.30 -2.80
N THR A 145 29.56 -5.53 -2.29
CA THR A 145 31.01 -5.89 -2.21
C THR A 145 31.47 -6.23 -0.79
N SER A 146 30.63 -6.05 0.24
CA SER A 146 31.00 -6.38 1.62
C SER A 146 31.04 -7.87 1.86
N ALA A 147 31.80 -8.30 2.88
CA ALA A 147 31.74 -9.68 3.36
C ALA A 147 30.33 -10.01 3.85
N ALA A 148 29.90 -11.25 3.63
CA ALA A 148 28.65 -11.74 4.16
C ALA A 148 28.75 -11.91 5.69
N ARG A 149 27.67 -11.57 6.40
CA ARG A 149 27.54 -11.78 7.85
C ARG A 149 26.20 -12.43 8.19
N GLN A 150 26.17 -13.12 9.30
CA GLN A 150 24.95 -13.72 9.83
C GLN A 150 24.27 -12.76 10.81
N VAL A 151 22.96 -12.71 10.74
CA VAL A 151 22.10 -11.91 11.63
C VAL A 151 20.92 -12.72 12.08
N THR A 152 20.73 -12.87 13.37
CA THR A 152 19.55 -13.51 13.94
C THR A 152 18.60 -12.45 14.48
N LEU A 153 17.38 -12.44 13.98
CA LEU A 153 16.32 -11.53 14.40
C LEU A 153 15.23 -12.30 15.15
N ARG A 154 14.74 -11.71 16.23
CA ARG A 154 13.55 -12.19 16.96
C ARG A 154 12.44 -11.18 16.80
N ALA A 155 11.25 -11.65 16.47
CA ALA A 155 10.10 -10.81 16.26
C ALA A 155 9.66 -10.13 17.56
N GLN A 156 9.20 -8.90 17.42
CA GLN A 156 8.65 -8.09 18.51
C GLN A 156 7.35 -7.42 18.05
N PRO A 157 6.43 -7.12 18.98
CA PRO A 157 5.34 -6.19 18.69
C PRO A 157 5.91 -4.83 18.31
N LEU A 158 5.57 -4.34 17.13
CA LEU A 158 6.00 -3.04 16.59
C LEU A 158 4.79 -2.25 16.12
N GLN A 159 4.82 -0.95 16.39
CA GLN A 159 3.97 0.04 15.76
C GLN A 159 4.85 0.79 14.75
N GLU A 160 4.71 0.48 13.47
CA GLU A 160 5.47 1.17 12.43
C GLU A 160 4.94 2.59 12.24
N ASP A 161 5.85 3.57 12.07
CA ASP A 161 5.47 4.92 11.68
C ASP A 161 5.09 4.93 10.20
N PRO A 162 3.86 5.29 9.83
CA PRO A 162 3.46 5.35 8.42
C PRO A 162 4.21 6.43 7.63
N VAL A 163 4.79 7.44 8.30
CA VAL A 163 5.66 8.47 7.72
C VAL A 163 7.02 8.47 8.44
N PRO A 164 7.89 7.49 8.18
CA PRO A 164 9.15 7.34 8.91
C PRO A 164 10.17 8.44 8.62
N PHE A 165 10.00 9.15 7.51
CA PHE A 165 10.88 10.25 7.12
C PHE A 165 10.10 11.36 6.43
N ALA A 166 10.33 12.60 6.83
CA ALA A 166 9.84 13.78 6.14
C ALA A 166 10.86 14.92 6.28
N ALA A 167 11.04 15.68 5.20
CA ALA A 167 11.94 16.81 5.15
C ALA A 167 11.40 17.92 4.25
N ALA A 168 11.85 19.14 4.49
CA ALA A 168 11.64 20.26 3.57
C ALA A 168 12.98 20.95 3.33
N ASP A 169 13.31 21.17 2.07
CA ASP A 169 14.59 21.79 1.67
C ASP A 169 14.39 22.71 0.47
N THR A 170 15.38 23.55 0.21
CA THR A 170 15.42 24.40 -0.99
C THR A 170 16.37 23.77 -2.01
N VAL A 171 15.81 23.37 -3.15
CA VAL A 171 16.56 22.74 -4.23
C VAL A 171 16.37 23.58 -5.49
N GLY A 172 17.46 24.13 -6.05
CA GLY A 172 17.39 24.98 -7.24
C GLY A 172 16.45 26.18 -7.08
N GLY A 173 16.37 26.77 -5.90
CA GLY A 173 15.48 27.89 -5.59
C GLY A 173 14.02 27.50 -5.31
N GLN A 174 13.65 26.24 -5.43
CA GLN A 174 12.33 25.71 -5.14
C GLN A 174 12.27 25.13 -3.72
N ARG A 175 11.19 25.40 -2.97
CA ARG A 175 10.96 24.81 -1.63
C ARG A 175 10.22 23.49 -1.80
N VAL A 176 10.93 22.40 -1.56
CA VAL A 176 10.44 21.04 -1.79
C VAL A 176 10.23 20.32 -0.47
N GLY A 177 9.00 19.82 -0.24
CA GLY A 177 8.72 18.85 0.80
C GLY A 177 8.85 17.43 0.25
N TYR A 178 9.48 16.55 1.01
CA TYR A 178 9.60 15.13 0.70
C TYR A 178 9.18 14.32 1.90
N LEU A 179 8.38 13.29 1.69
CA LEU A 179 8.04 12.34 2.74
C LEU A 179 7.99 10.91 2.20
N VAL A 180 8.52 9.98 2.99
CA VAL A 180 8.31 8.54 2.79
C VAL A 180 7.00 8.18 3.47
N PHE A 181 6.06 7.65 2.69
CA PHE A 181 4.73 7.30 3.18
C PHE A 181 4.40 5.84 2.83
N ASN A 182 4.30 4.97 3.85
CA ASN A 182 4.37 3.53 3.69
C ASN A 182 3.03 2.80 3.76
N ASP A 183 2.02 3.35 4.42
CA ASP A 183 0.70 2.72 4.52
C ASP A 183 -0.39 3.72 4.92
N PHE A 184 -1.65 3.37 4.63
CA PHE A 184 -2.83 4.11 5.03
C PHE A 184 -3.53 3.43 6.22
N SER A 185 -2.77 3.05 7.26
CA SER A 185 -3.32 2.53 8.52
C SER A 185 -4.10 3.60 9.29
N ASN A 186 -4.75 3.21 10.40
CA ASN A 186 -5.44 4.16 11.26
C ASN A 186 -4.51 5.26 11.83
N ALA A 187 -3.23 4.97 12.02
CA ALA A 187 -2.25 5.94 12.49
C ALA A 187 -1.82 6.95 11.40
N ALA A 188 -2.04 6.64 10.12
CA ALA A 188 -1.54 7.42 9.00
C ALA A 188 -2.12 8.83 8.96
N GLN A 189 -3.43 8.98 9.19
CA GLN A 189 -4.10 10.28 9.04
C GLN A 189 -3.51 11.33 9.98
N ASP A 190 -3.29 10.99 11.25
CA ASP A 190 -2.69 11.90 12.23
C ASP A 190 -1.25 12.30 11.84
N ARG A 191 -0.46 11.33 11.38
CA ARG A 191 0.91 11.58 10.90
C ARG A 191 0.92 12.47 9.66
N LEU A 192 0.00 12.25 8.73
CA LEU A 192 -0.14 13.08 7.52
C LEU A 192 -0.56 14.51 7.87
N ILE A 193 -1.54 14.70 8.76
CA ILE A 193 -1.98 16.04 9.20
C ILE A 193 -0.80 16.81 9.82
N THR A 194 -0.06 16.16 10.74
CA THR A 194 1.13 16.77 11.37
C THR A 194 2.19 17.14 10.34
N THR A 195 2.46 16.22 9.40
CA THR A 195 3.49 16.44 8.36
C THR A 195 3.09 17.55 7.41
N MET A 196 1.83 17.56 6.94
CA MET A 196 1.34 18.60 6.04
C MET A 196 1.31 19.99 6.72
N ALA A 197 0.97 20.05 8.00
CA ALA A 197 1.06 21.30 8.77
C ALA A 197 2.51 21.82 8.82
N ALA A 198 3.48 20.97 9.10
CA ALA A 198 4.90 21.34 9.13
C ALA A 198 5.42 21.78 7.73
N LEU A 199 5.00 21.12 6.66
CA LEU A 199 5.36 21.51 5.30
C LEU A 199 4.73 22.87 4.93
N LYS A 200 3.49 23.11 5.34
CA LYS A 200 2.81 24.40 5.16
C LYS A 200 3.56 25.55 5.85
N GLU A 201 4.00 25.35 7.10
CA GLU A 201 4.79 26.35 7.83
C GLU A 201 6.13 26.67 7.13
N ARG A 202 6.70 25.69 6.44
CA ARG A 202 7.92 25.85 5.62
C ARG A 202 7.64 26.47 4.27
N ASN A 203 6.38 26.79 3.94
CA ASN A 203 5.95 27.35 2.68
C ASN A 203 6.45 26.55 1.46
N VAL A 204 6.37 25.23 1.51
CA VAL A 204 6.76 24.39 0.37
C VAL A 204 5.84 24.67 -0.82
N ASN A 205 6.41 24.72 -2.02
CA ASN A 205 5.68 24.89 -3.27
C ASN A 205 5.69 23.64 -4.15
N HIS A 206 6.42 22.61 -3.74
CA HIS A 206 6.40 21.27 -4.32
C HIS A 206 6.36 20.22 -3.20
N VAL A 207 5.63 19.13 -3.43
CA VAL A 207 5.63 17.95 -2.53
C VAL A 207 5.92 16.71 -3.35
N ILE A 208 6.83 15.90 -2.83
CA ILE A 208 7.15 14.56 -3.33
C ILE A 208 6.67 13.55 -2.29
N LEU A 209 5.65 12.77 -2.66
CA LEU A 209 5.16 11.62 -1.88
C LEU A 209 5.92 10.38 -2.31
N ASP A 210 6.76 9.83 -1.46
CA ASP A 210 7.42 8.56 -1.74
C ASP A 210 6.54 7.41 -1.26
N MET A 211 5.73 6.90 -2.18
CA MET A 211 4.80 5.79 -1.96
C MET A 211 5.27 4.51 -2.66
N ARG A 212 6.56 4.38 -2.97
CA ARG A 212 7.09 3.22 -3.74
C ARG A 212 6.81 1.87 -3.09
N TYR A 213 6.62 1.80 -1.78
CA TYR A 213 6.29 0.57 -1.03
C TYR A 213 4.92 0.63 -0.35
N ASN A 214 4.07 1.59 -0.70
CA ASN A 214 2.77 1.78 -0.08
C ASN A 214 1.68 0.96 -0.77
N GLY A 215 1.28 -0.14 -0.16
CA GLY A 215 0.24 -1.05 -0.67
C GLY A 215 -1.20 -0.54 -0.50
N GLY A 216 -1.42 0.62 0.10
CA GLY A 216 -2.75 1.18 0.34
C GLY A 216 -3.19 1.15 1.80
N GLY A 217 -4.48 1.03 2.03
CA GLY A 217 -5.14 1.02 3.33
C GLY A 217 -6.46 1.77 3.32
N TYR A 218 -6.72 2.57 4.33
CA TYR A 218 -7.98 3.28 4.50
C TYR A 218 -8.15 4.46 3.53
N LEU A 219 -9.25 4.47 2.80
CA LEU A 219 -9.56 5.52 1.83
C LEU A 219 -9.85 6.88 2.48
N TYR A 220 -10.36 6.92 3.73
CA TYR A 220 -10.56 8.19 4.42
C TYR A 220 -9.24 8.94 4.65
N ALA A 221 -8.14 8.22 4.91
CA ALA A 221 -6.82 8.82 5.05
C ALA A 221 -6.29 9.33 3.70
N ALA A 222 -6.57 8.59 2.60
CA ALA A 222 -6.23 9.02 1.25
C ALA A 222 -7.00 10.28 0.83
N ALA A 223 -8.28 10.37 1.18
CA ALA A 223 -9.10 11.55 0.93
C ALA A 223 -8.59 12.77 1.71
N SER A 224 -8.24 12.60 3.00
CA SER A 224 -7.67 13.68 3.82
C SER A 224 -6.33 14.16 3.27
N LEU A 225 -5.43 13.24 2.88
CA LEU A 225 -4.16 13.58 2.25
C LEU A 225 -4.39 14.38 0.97
N SER A 226 -5.27 13.89 0.10
CA SER A 226 -5.56 14.54 -1.18
C SER A 226 -6.18 15.92 -1.00
N ALA A 227 -7.06 16.09 -0.01
CA ALA A 227 -7.65 17.38 0.33
C ALA A 227 -6.60 18.39 0.83
N MET A 228 -5.65 17.96 1.65
CA MET A 228 -4.55 18.82 2.12
C MET A 228 -3.62 19.25 0.99
N LEU A 229 -3.38 18.37 0.03
CA LEU A 229 -2.53 18.68 -1.15
C LEU A 229 -3.23 19.61 -2.12
N ALA A 230 -4.49 19.30 -2.51
CA ALA A 230 -5.24 20.08 -3.49
C ALA A 230 -5.75 21.42 -2.94
N GLY A 231 -6.10 21.47 -1.67
CA GLY A 231 -6.61 22.66 -1.01
C GLY A 231 -8.10 22.95 -1.24
N PRO A 232 -8.60 24.13 -0.80
CA PRO A 232 -10.04 24.45 -0.75
C PRO A 232 -10.75 24.46 -2.11
N ALA A 233 -10.04 24.67 -3.22
CA ALA A 233 -10.63 24.64 -4.56
C ALA A 233 -11.21 23.27 -4.94
N ALA A 234 -10.78 22.20 -4.29
CA ALA A 234 -11.31 20.85 -4.46
C ALA A 234 -12.48 20.55 -3.52
N ASN A 235 -12.73 21.36 -2.50
CA ASN A 235 -13.74 21.09 -1.47
C ASN A 235 -15.11 20.80 -2.07
N GLY A 236 -15.73 19.70 -1.63
CA GLY A 236 -17.04 19.24 -2.11
C GLY A 236 -17.00 18.45 -3.43
N LYS A 237 -15.88 18.45 -4.15
CA LYS A 237 -15.71 17.60 -5.33
C LYS A 237 -15.52 16.14 -4.92
N VAL A 238 -15.80 15.21 -5.82
CA VAL A 238 -15.65 13.78 -5.58
C VAL A 238 -14.17 13.42 -5.51
N PHE A 239 -13.72 12.89 -4.36
CA PHE A 239 -12.46 12.18 -4.27
C PHE A 239 -12.61 10.80 -4.90
N GLN A 240 -13.59 10.04 -4.44
CA GLN A 240 -13.94 8.74 -5.01
C GLN A 240 -15.43 8.45 -4.83
N GLN A 241 -16.08 8.00 -5.89
CA GLN A 241 -17.38 7.37 -5.86
C GLN A 241 -17.19 5.86 -5.94
N PHE A 242 -17.95 5.12 -5.11
CA PHE A 242 -17.91 3.66 -5.07
C PHE A 242 -18.97 3.08 -5.97
N GLN A 243 -18.55 2.34 -6.99
CA GLN A 243 -19.44 1.65 -7.92
C GLN A 243 -19.52 0.17 -7.53
N TYR A 244 -20.60 -0.18 -6.85
CA TYR A 244 -20.93 -1.54 -6.46
C TYR A 244 -21.57 -2.32 -7.61
N SER A 245 -21.84 -3.62 -7.39
CA SER A 245 -22.60 -4.42 -8.33
C SER A 245 -24.02 -3.86 -8.52
N ASP A 246 -24.71 -4.30 -9.57
CA ASP A 246 -26.10 -3.88 -9.86
C ASP A 246 -27.09 -4.23 -8.75
N LYS A 247 -26.84 -5.28 -7.97
CA LYS A 247 -27.61 -5.59 -6.75
C LYS A 247 -27.59 -4.44 -5.72
N ARG A 248 -26.54 -3.61 -5.75
CA ARG A 248 -26.29 -2.53 -4.80
C ARG A 248 -26.33 -1.15 -5.47
N ALA A 249 -27.09 -1.00 -6.53
CA ALA A 249 -27.20 0.26 -7.29
C ALA A 249 -27.66 1.46 -6.45
N ALA A 250 -28.47 1.23 -5.42
CA ALA A 250 -28.87 2.29 -4.48
C ALA A 250 -27.67 2.77 -3.64
N GLU A 251 -26.84 1.86 -3.16
CA GLU A 251 -25.61 2.20 -2.45
C GLU A 251 -24.63 2.96 -3.36
N THR A 252 -24.47 2.56 -4.61
CA THR A 252 -23.63 3.27 -5.59
C THR A 252 -24.00 4.75 -5.69
N ARG A 253 -25.31 5.08 -5.74
CA ARG A 253 -25.75 6.48 -5.86
C ARG A 253 -25.49 7.33 -4.61
N GLN A 254 -25.30 6.71 -3.46
CA GLN A 254 -25.12 7.39 -2.17
C GLN A 254 -23.67 7.34 -1.67
N SER A 255 -22.84 6.50 -2.27
CA SER A 255 -21.49 6.22 -1.78
C SER A 255 -20.46 7.13 -2.44
N VAL A 256 -20.37 8.36 -1.96
CA VAL A 256 -19.39 9.36 -2.39
C VAL A 256 -18.50 9.72 -1.21
N LEU A 257 -17.20 9.62 -1.40
CA LEU A 257 -16.18 10.19 -0.51
C LEU A 257 -15.69 11.51 -1.14
N PRO A 258 -16.04 12.67 -0.55
CA PRO A 258 -15.67 13.95 -1.13
C PRO A 258 -14.28 14.39 -0.71
N PHE A 259 -13.69 15.32 -1.48
CA PHE A 259 -12.69 16.23 -0.94
C PHE A 259 -13.33 17.11 0.13
N SER A 260 -12.68 17.25 1.27
CA SER A 260 -13.16 18.12 2.34
C SER A 260 -12.00 18.89 2.96
N SER A 261 -12.22 20.19 3.13
CA SER A 261 -11.29 21.04 3.89
C SER A 261 -11.36 20.84 5.39
N GLN A 262 -12.29 20.00 5.84
CA GLN A 262 -12.42 19.60 7.25
C GLN A 262 -12.22 18.09 7.37
N LEU A 263 -11.73 17.65 8.53
CA LEU A 263 -11.56 16.24 8.83
C LEU A 263 -12.93 15.52 8.87
N LEU A 264 -13.17 14.61 7.94
CA LEU A 264 -14.45 13.90 7.80
C LEU A 264 -14.62 12.79 8.82
N TYR A 265 -13.53 12.12 9.18
CA TYR A 265 -13.54 10.97 10.06
C TYR A 265 -12.32 10.99 10.99
N SER A 266 -12.55 10.69 12.26
CA SER A 266 -11.50 10.56 13.27
C SER A 266 -11.53 9.14 13.83
N PRO A 267 -10.54 8.29 13.49
CA PRO A 267 -10.50 6.92 14.02
C PRO A 267 -10.26 6.92 15.52
N PRO A 268 -10.64 5.84 16.24
CA PRO A 268 -10.34 5.69 17.65
C PRO A 268 -8.85 5.90 17.93
N GLY A 269 -8.53 6.72 18.95
CA GLY A 269 -7.17 7.05 19.33
C GLY A 269 -6.54 8.22 18.55
N SER A 270 -7.24 8.79 17.56
CA SER A 270 -6.80 10.01 16.90
C SER A 270 -6.79 11.19 17.88
N ARG A 271 -5.77 12.02 17.76
CA ARG A 271 -5.67 13.30 18.51
C ARG A 271 -6.37 14.47 17.82
N TYR A 272 -6.82 14.27 16.59
CA TYR A 272 -7.52 15.27 15.80
C TYR A 272 -9.01 14.99 15.76
N ALA A 273 -9.82 16.01 16.08
CA ALA A 273 -11.25 15.87 16.12
C ALA A 273 -11.89 15.98 14.74
N GLN A 274 -12.93 15.19 14.50
CA GLN A 274 -13.80 15.34 13.33
C GLN A 274 -14.30 16.79 13.22
N GLY A 275 -14.32 17.34 12.01
CA GLY A 275 -14.75 18.71 11.74
C GLY A 275 -13.66 19.77 11.87
N MET A 276 -12.45 19.43 12.37
CA MET A 276 -11.34 20.38 12.38
C MET A 276 -10.91 20.75 10.95
N ALA A 277 -10.43 21.98 10.77
CA ALA A 277 -9.87 22.42 9.49
C ALA A 277 -8.55 21.69 9.21
N LEU A 278 -8.42 21.13 8.01
CA LEU A 278 -7.19 20.49 7.56
C LEU A 278 -6.18 21.54 7.07
N PRO A 279 -4.86 21.35 7.30
CA PRO A 279 -3.85 22.19 6.68
C PRO A 279 -3.90 22.03 5.15
N ALA A 280 -3.89 23.13 4.40
CA ALA A 280 -3.97 23.12 2.95
C ALA A 280 -2.68 23.70 2.33
N LEU A 281 -2.12 22.96 1.38
CA LEU A 281 -0.91 23.34 0.63
C LEU A 281 -1.22 24.00 -0.71
N ASN A 282 -2.42 23.78 -1.26
CA ASN A 282 -2.91 24.38 -2.52
C ASN A 282 -1.96 24.12 -3.71
N LEU A 283 -1.53 22.89 -3.88
CA LEU A 283 -0.55 22.52 -4.90
C LEU A 283 -1.23 22.29 -6.26
N PRO A 284 -0.79 22.97 -7.34
CA PRO A 284 -1.26 22.67 -8.70
C PRO A 284 -0.67 21.35 -9.24
N ARG A 285 0.43 20.90 -8.66
CA ARG A 285 1.16 19.68 -9.04
C ARG A 285 1.70 18.97 -7.82
N VAL A 286 1.66 17.63 -7.87
CA VAL A 286 2.19 16.73 -6.85
C VAL A 286 3.07 15.68 -7.54
N TYR A 287 4.19 15.34 -6.92
CA TYR A 287 5.09 14.27 -7.36
C TYR A 287 4.83 13.02 -6.53
N VAL A 288 4.77 11.87 -7.17
CA VAL A 288 4.61 10.58 -6.51
C VAL A 288 5.70 9.63 -7.01
N LEU A 289 6.52 9.12 -6.09
CA LEU A 289 7.45 8.04 -6.40
C LEU A 289 6.71 6.71 -6.23
N ALA A 290 6.65 5.91 -7.29
CA ALA A 290 5.81 4.72 -7.36
C ALA A 290 6.55 3.53 -7.96
N THR A 291 6.12 2.35 -7.57
CA THR A 291 6.55 1.05 -8.12
C THR A 291 5.34 0.12 -8.28
N GLY A 292 5.53 -1.11 -8.72
CA GLY A 292 4.49 -2.14 -8.72
C GLY A 292 3.93 -2.48 -7.33
N ASN A 293 4.56 -2.01 -6.26
CA ASN A 293 4.07 -2.13 -4.88
C ASN A 293 3.18 -0.95 -4.44
N THR A 294 3.07 0.09 -5.27
CA THR A 294 2.18 1.24 -5.04
C THR A 294 0.77 0.86 -5.47
N CYS A 295 -0.15 0.73 -4.53
CA CYS A 295 -1.41 0.02 -4.77
C CYS A 295 -2.60 0.67 -4.06
N SER A 296 -3.80 0.45 -4.59
CA SER A 296 -5.08 0.68 -3.89
C SER A 296 -5.28 2.14 -3.44
N ALA A 297 -5.31 2.46 -2.13
CA ALA A 297 -5.48 3.82 -1.63
C ALA A 297 -4.39 4.79 -2.14
N SER A 298 -3.17 4.29 -2.41
CA SER A 298 -2.11 5.07 -3.06
C SER A 298 -2.49 5.47 -4.49
N GLU A 299 -3.05 4.53 -5.25
CA GLU A 299 -3.54 4.79 -6.61
C GLU A 299 -4.81 5.66 -6.59
N ALA A 300 -5.69 5.46 -5.60
CA ALA A 300 -6.86 6.32 -5.39
C ALA A 300 -6.47 7.78 -5.11
N THR A 301 -5.36 8.01 -4.38
CA THR A 301 -4.78 9.34 -4.18
C THR A 301 -4.39 9.98 -5.52
N VAL A 302 -3.68 9.26 -6.36
CA VAL A 302 -3.30 9.72 -7.72
C VAL A 302 -4.54 10.01 -8.56
N ASN A 303 -5.49 9.08 -8.58
CA ASN A 303 -6.73 9.19 -9.37
C ASN A 303 -7.61 10.35 -8.91
N GLY A 304 -7.81 10.49 -7.61
CA GLY A 304 -8.61 11.56 -7.01
C GLY A 304 -8.05 12.95 -7.30
N LEU A 305 -6.74 13.13 -7.12
CA LEU A 305 -6.05 14.40 -7.42
C LEU A 305 -6.16 14.76 -8.89
N ARG A 306 -5.92 13.82 -9.81
CA ARG A 306 -6.10 14.04 -11.26
C ARG A 306 -7.55 14.40 -11.60
N GLY A 307 -8.52 13.78 -10.93
CA GLY A 307 -9.95 14.05 -11.14
C GLY A 307 -10.36 15.48 -10.85
N VAL A 308 -9.65 16.20 -9.99
CA VAL A 308 -9.91 17.61 -9.66
C VAL A 308 -8.93 18.58 -10.30
N GLY A 309 -8.10 18.10 -11.25
CA GLY A 309 -7.21 18.95 -12.05
C GLY A 309 -5.84 19.19 -11.44
N VAL A 310 -5.46 18.48 -10.38
CA VAL A 310 -4.07 18.48 -9.87
C VAL A 310 -3.22 17.64 -10.81
N ASP A 311 -2.14 18.20 -11.31
CA ASP A 311 -1.17 17.49 -12.14
C ASP A 311 -0.34 16.55 -11.25
N VAL A 312 -0.49 15.23 -11.42
CA VAL A 312 0.28 14.23 -10.67
C VAL A 312 1.36 13.64 -11.57
N VAL A 313 2.60 14.00 -11.28
CA VAL A 313 3.79 13.47 -11.95
C VAL A 313 4.24 12.20 -11.25
N LEU A 314 4.05 11.06 -11.90
CA LEU A 314 4.52 9.76 -11.40
C LEU A 314 5.96 9.52 -11.84
N VAL A 315 6.83 9.20 -10.88
CA VAL A 315 8.23 8.87 -11.13
C VAL A 315 8.50 7.46 -10.63
N GLY A 316 9.05 6.62 -11.48
CA GLY A 316 9.39 5.25 -11.11
C GLY A 316 8.89 4.21 -12.09
N GLY A 317 8.16 3.22 -11.59
CA GLY A 317 7.52 2.16 -12.35
C GLY A 317 6.01 2.30 -12.42
N ALA A 318 5.38 1.41 -13.20
CA ALA A 318 3.93 1.30 -13.22
C ALA A 318 3.40 0.83 -11.85
N THR A 319 2.26 1.39 -11.44
CA THR A 319 1.58 0.97 -10.20
C THR A 319 0.89 -0.39 -10.35
N CYS A 320 0.39 -0.96 -9.26
CA CYS A 320 -0.10 -2.35 -9.27
C CYS A 320 -1.42 -2.56 -10.03
N GLY A 321 -2.26 -1.53 -10.17
CA GLY A 321 -3.52 -1.64 -10.89
C GLY A 321 -4.68 -2.19 -10.05
N LYS A 322 -4.97 -1.57 -8.90
CA LYS A 322 -6.10 -1.91 -8.05
C LYS A 322 -7.11 -0.76 -7.93
N PRO A 323 -8.01 -0.55 -8.91
CA PRO A 323 -9.09 0.42 -8.81
C PRO A 323 -10.23 -0.03 -7.88
N TYR A 324 -10.07 -1.13 -7.19
CA TYR A 324 -11.09 -1.83 -6.43
C TYR A 324 -10.91 -1.67 -4.94
N GLY A 325 -12.01 -1.84 -4.20
CA GLY A 325 -11.98 -1.88 -2.76
C GLY A 325 -12.98 -2.85 -2.16
N PHE A 326 -12.90 -2.98 -0.85
CA PHE A 326 -13.70 -3.90 -0.06
C PHE A 326 -13.89 -3.38 1.37
N SER A 327 -14.87 -3.97 2.05
CA SER A 327 -15.05 -3.83 3.49
C SER A 327 -14.64 -5.12 4.19
N ARG A 328 -14.24 -4.99 5.45
CA ARG A 328 -14.01 -6.14 6.31
C ARG A 328 -15.34 -6.74 6.76
N ARG A 329 -15.46 -8.05 6.66
CA ARG A 329 -16.56 -8.80 7.27
C ARG A 329 -16.02 -9.93 8.13
N ASP A 330 -16.26 -9.83 9.41
CA ASP A 330 -15.92 -10.89 10.36
C ASP A 330 -16.98 -11.97 10.39
N ASN A 331 -16.54 -13.22 10.45
CA ASN A 331 -17.38 -14.39 10.72
C ASN A 331 -16.52 -15.45 11.42
N CYS A 332 -16.97 -15.87 12.61
CA CYS A 332 -16.18 -16.75 13.48
C CYS A 332 -14.81 -16.15 13.80
N ASP A 333 -13.73 -16.82 13.52
CA ASP A 333 -12.35 -16.32 13.70
C ASP A 333 -11.72 -15.74 12.44
N LYS A 334 -12.50 -15.62 11.36
CA LYS A 334 -12.06 -15.12 10.05
C LYS A 334 -12.52 -13.70 9.80
N ALA A 335 -11.69 -12.97 9.05
CA ALA A 335 -12.02 -11.71 8.41
C ALA A 335 -11.97 -11.89 6.89
N VAL A 336 -13.06 -11.57 6.21
CA VAL A 336 -13.24 -11.80 4.76
C VAL A 336 -13.29 -10.45 4.06
N TYR A 337 -12.55 -10.34 2.95
CA TYR A 337 -12.41 -9.10 2.17
C TYR A 337 -12.64 -9.39 0.68
N PRO A 338 -13.88 -9.62 0.23
CA PRO A 338 -14.15 -9.73 -1.20
C PRO A 338 -14.13 -8.35 -1.84
N ILE A 339 -13.67 -8.24 -3.08
CA ILE A 339 -13.84 -6.99 -3.84
C ILE A 339 -15.32 -6.66 -3.97
N GLU A 340 -15.73 -5.49 -3.49
CA GLU A 340 -17.12 -5.05 -3.46
C GLU A 340 -17.43 -3.95 -4.46
N PHE A 341 -16.45 -3.10 -4.77
CA PHE A 341 -16.65 -1.93 -5.62
C PHE A 341 -15.42 -1.60 -6.47
N GLN A 342 -15.69 -0.84 -7.54
CA GLN A 342 -14.68 -0.08 -8.27
C GLN A 342 -14.80 1.40 -7.91
N GLY A 343 -13.66 2.07 -7.68
CA GLY A 343 -13.62 3.51 -7.42
C GLY A 343 -13.49 4.31 -8.69
N VAL A 344 -14.23 5.43 -8.80
CA VAL A 344 -14.06 6.41 -9.87
C VAL A 344 -13.87 7.80 -9.29
N ASN A 345 -13.10 8.64 -9.97
CA ASN A 345 -12.81 10.02 -9.56
C ASN A 345 -13.91 11.01 -9.97
N HIS A 346 -13.69 12.30 -9.74
CA HIS A 346 -14.63 13.38 -10.05
C HIS A 346 -15.03 13.44 -11.54
N GLN A 347 -14.18 12.97 -12.44
CA GLN A 347 -14.44 12.89 -13.88
C GLN A 347 -15.04 11.55 -14.32
N GLY A 348 -15.34 10.65 -13.37
CA GLY A 348 -15.86 9.31 -13.65
C GLY A 348 -14.79 8.30 -14.09
N PHE A 349 -13.50 8.64 -14.01
CA PHE A 349 -12.42 7.74 -14.38
C PHE A 349 -12.05 6.80 -13.23
N GLY A 350 -11.95 5.51 -13.53
CA GLY A 350 -11.54 4.45 -12.59
C GLY A 350 -10.90 3.25 -13.28
N ASP A 351 -10.52 3.39 -14.55
CA ASP A 351 -10.03 2.31 -15.39
C ASP A 351 -8.50 2.25 -15.39
N TYR A 352 -7.94 1.90 -14.24
CA TYR A 352 -6.49 1.71 -14.07
C TYR A 352 -6.12 0.31 -13.55
N ALA A 353 -6.88 -0.72 -13.94
CA ALA A 353 -6.56 -2.10 -13.56
C ALA A 353 -5.21 -2.59 -14.12
N ALA A 354 -4.69 -1.94 -15.15
CA ALA A 354 -3.33 -2.18 -15.65
C ALA A 354 -2.24 -1.36 -14.90
N GLY A 355 -2.62 -0.57 -13.90
CA GLY A 355 -1.74 0.39 -13.21
C GLY A 355 -1.63 1.72 -13.93
N PHE A 356 -1.14 2.73 -13.21
CA PHE A 356 -0.75 4.00 -13.80
C PHE A 356 0.67 3.89 -14.34
N THR A 357 0.85 4.30 -15.60
CA THR A 357 2.18 4.40 -16.22
C THR A 357 2.92 5.61 -15.65
N PRO A 358 4.22 5.50 -15.35
CA PRO A 358 4.99 6.65 -14.87
C PRO A 358 5.12 7.74 -15.92
N THR A 359 5.10 8.99 -15.48
CA THR A 359 5.47 10.16 -16.31
C THR A 359 6.96 10.11 -16.63
N CYS A 360 7.78 9.85 -15.63
CA CYS A 360 9.23 9.65 -15.76
C CYS A 360 9.61 8.26 -15.25
N ALA A 361 10.07 7.38 -16.12
CA ALA A 361 10.57 6.08 -15.71
C ALA A 361 11.86 6.24 -14.89
N ALA A 362 11.95 5.53 -13.77
CA ALA A 362 13.14 5.45 -12.93
C ALA A 362 13.11 4.16 -12.13
N HIS A 363 14.25 3.48 -12.02
CA HIS A 363 14.34 2.27 -11.18
C HIS A 363 14.56 2.63 -9.72
N ASP A 364 14.12 1.74 -8.83
CA ASP A 364 14.39 1.82 -7.39
C ASP A 364 15.88 1.62 -7.12
N ASP A 365 16.46 2.57 -6.42
CA ASP A 365 17.90 2.63 -6.15
C ASP A 365 18.17 2.20 -4.70
N PHE A 366 18.73 1.01 -4.53
CA PHE A 366 19.09 0.46 -3.22
C PHE A 366 20.48 0.86 -2.74
N ASP A 367 21.24 1.58 -3.52
CA ASP A 367 22.59 2.01 -3.17
C ASP A 367 22.61 3.32 -2.37
N HIS A 368 21.45 4.00 -2.33
CA HIS A 368 21.26 5.22 -1.56
C HIS A 368 20.10 5.08 -0.55
N PRO A 369 20.20 5.71 0.62
CA PRO A 369 19.08 5.79 1.55
C PRO A 369 17.94 6.63 0.95
N LEU A 370 16.70 6.36 1.40
CA LEU A 370 15.55 7.20 1.03
C LEU A 370 15.75 8.62 1.56
N GLY A 371 15.41 9.61 0.74
CA GLY A 371 15.63 11.02 1.04
C GLY A 371 16.99 11.57 0.64
N HIS A 372 17.92 10.72 0.19
CA HIS A 372 19.20 11.17 -0.34
C HIS A 372 19.00 11.77 -1.74
N VAL A 373 19.55 12.96 -1.99
CA VAL A 373 19.34 13.71 -3.24
C VAL A 373 19.84 13.00 -4.51
N ASN A 374 20.75 12.06 -4.37
CA ASN A 374 21.28 11.23 -5.45
C ASN A 374 20.53 9.90 -5.61
N GLU A 375 19.58 9.57 -4.73
CA GLU A 375 18.73 8.40 -4.93
C GLU A 375 17.96 8.58 -6.24
N ASN A 376 17.98 7.57 -7.10
CA ASN A 376 17.62 7.73 -8.51
C ASN A 376 16.18 8.24 -8.73
N MET A 377 15.18 7.73 -7.99
CA MET A 377 13.80 8.18 -8.15
C MET A 377 13.62 9.60 -7.62
N LEU A 378 14.19 9.91 -6.45
CA LEU A 378 14.15 11.27 -5.89
C LEU A 378 14.90 12.26 -6.79
N ALA A 379 16.11 11.91 -7.25
CA ALA A 379 16.89 12.75 -8.18
C ALA A 379 16.11 13.02 -9.48
N THR A 380 15.36 12.05 -9.98
CA THR A 380 14.51 12.21 -11.17
C THR A 380 13.36 13.18 -10.91
N ALA A 381 12.68 13.10 -9.77
CA ALA A 381 11.64 14.03 -9.39
C ALA A 381 12.19 15.46 -9.21
N LEU A 382 13.31 15.63 -8.54
CA LEU A 382 13.98 16.91 -8.35
C LEU A 382 14.42 17.53 -9.70
N HIS A 383 14.92 16.73 -10.61
CA HIS A 383 15.26 17.19 -11.96
C HIS A 383 14.02 17.69 -12.71
N HIS A 384 12.91 16.97 -12.64
CA HIS A 384 11.65 17.39 -13.27
C HIS A 384 11.09 18.67 -12.65
N ILE A 385 11.20 18.85 -11.33
CA ILE A 385 10.82 20.11 -10.65
C ILE A 385 11.59 21.29 -11.23
N GLN A 386 12.88 21.11 -11.49
CA GLN A 386 13.77 22.20 -11.96
C GLN A 386 13.64 22.48 -13.46
N THR A 387 13.40 21.46 -14.28
CA THR A 387 13.54 21.56 -15.75
C THR A 387 12.23 21.33 -16.51
N GLY A 388 11.22 20.72 -15.87
CA GLY A 388 10.03 20.20 -16.53
C GLY A 388 10.27 18.98 -17.42
N GLN A 389 11.46 18.39 -17.40
CA GLN A 389 11.87 17.27 -18.24
C GLN A 389 12.21 16.04 -17.39
N CYS A 390 11.95 14.87 -17.93
CA CYS A 390 12.43 13.63 -17.32
C CYS A 390 13.95 13.52 -17.43
N ARG A 391 14.58 13.07 -16.35
CA ARG A 391 16.02 12.79 -16.33
C ARG A 391 16.31 11.57 -17.19
N ALA A 392 17.38 11.64 -17.99
CA ALA A 392 17.88 10.46 -18.69
C ALA A 392 18.28 9.38 -17.67
N GLN A 393 17.81 8.16 -17.87
CA GLN A 393 18.15 7.04 -17.01
C GLN A 393 19.38 6.33 -17.55
N ALA A 394 20.30 5.96 -16.65
CA ALA A 394 21.33 4.98 -17.00
C ALA A 394 20.63 3.65 -17.36
N SER A 395 21.16 2.93 -18.35
CA SER A 395 20.63 1.60 -18.70
C SER A 395 20.56 0.74 -17.44
N ALA A 396 19.41 0.13 -17.19
CA ALA A 396 19.30 -0.84 -16.10
C ALA A 396 20.41 -1.90 -16.25
N PRO A 397 21.06 -2.31 -15.15
CA PRO A 397 22.06 -3.37 -15.22
C PRO A 397 21.45 -4.59 -15.94
N LYS A 398 22.20 -5.19 -16.87
CA LYS A 398 21.76 -6.43 -17.52
C LYS A 398 21.42 -7.44 -16.43
N GLN A 399 20.20 -7.97 -16.47
CA GLN A 399 19.75 -8.98 -15.51
C GLN A 399 20.66 -10.21 -15.61
N THR A 400 21.55 -10.37 -14.66
CA THR A 400 22.15 -11.66 -14.39
C THR A 400 21.19 -12.37 -13.45
N PRO A 401 20.68 -13.56 -13.76
CA PRO A 401 19.81 -14.29 -12.84
C PRO A 401 20.49 -14.37 -11.47
N ALA A 402 19.80 -13.93 -10.42
CA ALA A 402 20.31 -14.10 -9.08
C ALA A 402 20.43 -15.61 -8.80
N PRO A 403 21.53 -16.09 -8.22
CA PRO A 403 21.58 -17.45 -7.73
C PRO A 403 20.47 -17.64 -6.72
N ALA A 404 19.72 -18.74 -6.81
CA ALA A 404 18.71 -19.08 -5.83
C ALA A 404 19.38 -19.15 -4.45
N PRO A 405 18.76 -18.60 -3.39
CA PRO A 405 19.26 -18.80 -2.04
C PRO A 405 19.41 -20.30 -1.75
N GLY A 406 20.58 -20.72 -1.30
CA GLY A 406 20.87 -22.13 -1.02
C GLY A 406 20.27 -22.68 0.27
N GLY A 407 19.54 -21.85 1.03
CA GLY A 407 18.96 -22.17 2.31
C GLY A 407 17.44 -22.38 2.29
N ILE A 408 16.78 -22.13 3.42
CA ILE A 408 15.35 -22.31 3.61
C ILE A 408 14.59 -21.26 2.78
N ALA A 409 13.77 -21.71 1.82
CA ALA A 409 12.90 -20.82 1.08
C ALA A 409 11.73 -20.38 1.96
N MET A 410 11.71 -19.10 2.35
CA MET A 410 10.58 -18.50 3.06
C MET A 410 9.50 -18.07 2.07
N GLN A 411 8.26 -18.42 2.36
CA GLN A 411 7.12 -17.96 1.58
C GLN A 411 6.91 -16.45 1.81
N GLU A 412 6.94 -15.68 0.75
CA GLU A 412 6.52 -14.28 0.82
C GLU A 412 5.03 -14.23 1.18
N ARG A 413 4.69 -13.38 2.14
CA ARG A 413 3.29 -13.06 2.37
C ARG A 413 2.76 -12.36 1.12
N PRO A 414 1.66 -12.83 0.51
CA PRO A 414 1.03 -12.07 -0.56
C PRO A 414 0.78 -10.65 -0.07
N PRO A 415 1.08 -9.61 -0.86
CA PRO A 415 0.70 -8.26 -0.47
C PRO A 415 -0.80 -8.28 -0.17
N ILE A 416 -1.17 -7.90 1.04
CA ILE A 416 -2.57 -7.74 1.41
C ILE A 416 -2.95 -6.33 0.97
N PRO A 417 -3.63 -6.18 -0.14
CA PRO A 417 -3.98 -4.87 -0.65
C PRO A 417 -5.19 -4.38 0.13
N GLY A 418 -4.97 -3.53 1.12
CA GLY A 418 -6.03 -3.05 1.98
C GLY A 418 -6.57 -1.71 1.56
N SER A 419 -7.72 -1.64 0.90
CA SER A 419 -8.60 -0.46 0.97
C SER A 419 -9.79 -0.83 1.82
N ILE A 420 -9.94 -0.16 2.94
CA ILE A 420 -11.09 -0.36 3.82
C ILE A 420 -11.94 0.90 3.73
N LEU A 421 -13.23 0.70 3.54
CA LEU A 421 -14.20 1.79 3.55
C LEU A 421 -14.20 2.51 4.90
N LEU A 422 -14.71 3.74 4.89
CA LEU A 422 -15.13 4.40 6.12
C LEU A 422 -16.11 3.49 6.87
N PRO A 423 -16.01 3.41 8.17
CA PRO A 423 -16.95 2.64 8.99
C PRO A 423 -18.39 3.15 8.87
#